data_6e530c00166385528018e405cb58fe92
#
_entry.id   6e530c00166385528018e405cb58fe92
#
_cell.length_a   1.000
_cell.length_b   1.000
_cell.length_c   1.000
_cell.angle_alpha   90.00
_cell.angle_beta   90.00
_cell.angle_gamma   90.00
#
_symmetry.space_group_name_H-M   'P 1'
#
loop_
_entity.id
_entity.type
_entity.pdbx_description
1 polymer ?
#
loop_
_entity_poly.entity_id
_entity_poly.type
_entity_poly.pdbx_seq_one_letter_code
_entity_poly.pdbx_strand_id
1 'polypeptide(L)'
;MPIDRSHLLRRGVDRLTRPLPALENGDVPALHRTRVASRRLRELVPMLQLEGDAAKKLGRRLRKITSRLGTVRELDVLLILIDELHVSRREHREALSRVAVAAARKRDEARKRLFHRLPLAGLWRIAKRLERLADKLGDSEESGATVAARRWQSAVDARVARRAERLKLAIEEAGAVYLPERLHAVRVALKKLRYSAELAAELAGDRVTPDIRTLRRAQDTLGRLHDLQMLIERVREAQASLTPPSVALWRALDALVTALDNDCRQLHAKYMRVRVELDAVAGRLVQPSHAEVPDSHARRAG
;
A
#
# COMPACT_ATOMS: atom_id res chain seq x y z
N MET A 1 -27.63 2.33 -5.03
CA MET A 1 -27.21 2.61 -6.41
C MET A 1 -25.80 2.05 -6.60
N PRO A 2 -25.52 1.31 -7.67
CA PRO A 2 -24.14 0.92 -7.99
C PRO A 2 -23.30 2.18 -8.17
N ILE A 3 -22.11 2.15 -7.56
CA ILE A 3 -21.17 3.28 -7.65
C ILE A 3 -20.55 3.27 -9.05
N ASP A 4 -20.74 4.34 -9.81
CA ASP A 4 -20.20 4.49 -11.16
C ASP A 4 -18.69 4.86 -11.15
N ARG A 5 -18.04 4.76 -12.32
CA ARG A 5 -16.60 5.05 -12.49
C ARG A 5 -16.29 6.52 -12.24
N SER A 6 -17.19 7.42 -12.68
CA SER A 6 -17.08 8.87 -12.50
C SER A 6 -17.08 9.23 -11.02
N HIS A 7 -18.03 8.70 -10.25
CA HIS A 7 -18.14 8.92 -8.81
C HIS A 7 -16.90 8.43 -8.05
N LEU A 8 -16.42 7.22 -8.37
CA LEU A 8 -15.18 6.69 -7.74
C LEU A 8 -13.97 7.55 -8.05
N LEU A 9 -13.86 8.03 -9.27
CA LEU A 9 -12.74 8.88 -9.65
C LEU A 9 -12.81 10.23 -8.92
N ARG A 10 -13.99 10.86 -8.84
CA ARG A 10 -14.21 12.10 -8.07
C ARG A 10 -13.86 11.92 -6.59
N ARG A 11 -14.35 10.87 -5.94
CA ARG A 11 -13.96 10.53 -4.55
C ARG A 11 -12.45 10.33 -4.39
N GLY A 12 -11.80 9.71 -5.39
CA GLY A 12 -10.35 9.55 -5.40
C GLY A 12 -9.61 10.88 -5.48
N VAL A 13 -10.12 11.82 -6.29
CA VAL A 13 -9.58 13.18 -6.44
C VAL A 13 -9.76 13.98 -5.15
N ASP A 14 -10.95 13.97 -4.55
CA ASP A 14 -11.21 14.63 -3.26
C ASP A 14 -10.26 14.16 -2.16
N ARG A 15 -10.04 12.84 -2.08
CA ARG A 15 -9.06 12.27 -1.12
C ARG A 15 -7.62 12.71 -1.41
N LEU A 16 -7.28 13.01 -2.67
CA LEU A 16 -5.96 13.51 -3.05
C LEU A 16 -5.81 15.00 -2.72
N THR A 17 -6.83 15.82 -2.99
CA THR A 17 -6.76 17.28 -2.88
C THR A 17 -6.95 17.79 -1.46
N ARG A 18 -7.85 17.17 -0.69
CA ARG A 18 -8.14 17.57 0.70
C ARG A 18 -6.91 17.75 1.61
N PRO A 19 -5.89 16.87 1.60
CA PRO A 19 -4.71 17.05 2.44
C PRO A 19 -3.66 18.02 1.86
N LEU A 20 -3.79 18.53 0.63
CA LEU A 20 -2.75 19.34 -0.02
C LEU A 20 -2.40 20.64 0.72
N PRO A 21 -3.36 21.43 1.25
CA PRO A 21 -3.02 22.64 2.00
C PRO A 21 -2.18 22.34 3.26
N ALA A 22 -2.53 21.30 4.02
CA ALA A 22 -1.77 20.88 5.18
C ALA A 22 -0.40 20.27 4.79
N LEU A 23 -0.32 19.61 3.64
CA LEU A 23 0.95 19.09 3.10
C LEU A 23 1.93 20.24 2.79
N GLU A 24 1.45 21.40 2.33
CA GLU A 24 2.25 22.60 2.09
C GLU A 24 2.95 23.08 3.36
N ASN A 25 2.23 23.04 4.46
CA ASN A 25 2.73 23.39 5.78
C ASN A 25 3.60 22.28 6.42
N GLY A 26 3.84 21.20 5.68
CA GLY A 26 4.73 20.12 6.10
C GLY A 26 4.10 19.12 7.06
N ASP A 27 2.78 19.05 7.17
CA ASP A 27 2.05 18.12 8.02
C ASP A 27 2.33 16.65 7.64
N VAL A 28 2.81 15.84 8.59
CA VAL A 28 3.18 14.44 8.38
C VAL A 28 1.95 13.57 8.08
N PRO A 29 0.82 13.68 8.82
CA PRO A 29 -0.42 13.04 8.47
C PRO A 29 -0.93 13.38 7.08
N ALA A 30 -0.81 14.63 6.62
CA ALA A 30 -1.21 15.05 5.27
C ALA A 30 -0.38 14.36 4.19
N LEU A 31 0.94 14.25 4.39
CA LEU A 31 1.82 13.50 3.49
C LEU A 31 1.38 12.04 3.37
N HIS A 32 1.06 11.40 4.49
CA HIS A 32 0.56 10.03 4.50
C HIS A 32 -0.76 9.92 3.73
N ARG A 33 -1.75 10.79 4.01
CA ARG A 33 -3.05 10.81 3.32
C ARG A 33 -2.89 11.01 1.81
N THR A 34 -2.05 11.95 1.39
CA THR A 34 -1.76 12.21 -0.04
C THR A 34 -1.13 10.99 -0.71
N ARG A 35 -0.19 10.31 -0.03
CA ARG A 35 0.43 9.08 -0.53
C ARG A 35 -0.57 7.92 -0.67
N VAL A 36 -1.46 7.76 0.31
CA VAL A 36 -2.53 6.74 0.25
C VAL A 36 -3.48 7.04 -0.91
N ALA A 37 -3.93 8.29 -1.06
CA ALA A 37 -4.81 8.72 -2.14
C ALA A 37 -4.16 8.52 -3.52
N SER A 38 -2.91 8.95 -3.72
CA SER A 38 -2.18 8.75 -4.97
C SER A 38 -2.00 7.28 -5.34
N ARG A 39 -1.82 6.41 -4.34
CA ARG A 39 -1.74 4.96 -4.53
C ARG A 39 -3.09 4.38 -4.95
N ARG A 40 -4.18 4.76 -4.28
CA ARG A 40 -5.54 4.32 -4.64
C ARG A 40 -5.90 4.74 -6.06
N LEU A 41 -5.64 5.99 -6.44
CA LEU A 41 -5.83 6.46 -7.80
C LEU A 41 -4.97 5.69 -8.82
N ARG A 42 -3.73 5.36 -8.49
CA ARG A 42 -2.87 4.52 -9.34
C ARG A 42 -3.45 3.12 -9.57
N GLU A 43 -4.15 2.57 -8.59
CA GLU A 43 -4.82 1.28 -8.73
C GLU A 43 -6.15 1.40 -9.49
N LEU A 44 -6.88 2.49 -9.30
CA LEU A 44 -8.16 2.77 -9.95
C LEU A 44 -8.01 3.07 -11.45
N VAL A 45 -7.10 3.99 -11.82
CA VAL A 45 -6.96 4.49 -13.21
C VAL A 45 -6.87 3.40 -14.28
N PRO A 46 -6.09 2.29 -14.12
CA PRO A 46 -6.05 1.22 -15.11
C PRO A 46 -7.36 0.42 -15.25
N MET A 47 -8.25 0.53 -14.27
CA MET A 47 -9.54 -0.18 -14.28
C MET A 47 -10.66 0.62 -14.93
N LEU A 48 -10.47 1.94 -15.10
CA LEU A 48 -11.47 2.84 -15.68
C LEU A 48 -11.69 2.61 -17.18
N GLN A 49 -10.90 1.75 -17.82
CA GLN A 49 -10.98 1.46 -19.26
C GLN A 49 -10.96 2.74 -20.12
N LEU A 50 -10.07 3.67 -19.77
CA LEU A 50 -9.90 4.92 -20.49
C LEU A 50 -9.34 4.66 -21.90
N GLU A 51 -9.88 5.37 -22.87
CA GLU A 51 -9.43 5.28 -24.25
C GLU A 51 -7.97 5.78 -24.44
N GLY A 52 -7.29 5.17 -25.41
CA GLY A 52 -5.95 5.55 -25.82
C GLY A 52 -4.88 5.47 -24.71
N ASP A 53 -3.88 6.35 -24.78
CA ASP A 53 -2.73 6.37 -23.85
C ASP A 53 -2.97 7.13 -22.54
N ALA A 54 -4.18 7.64 -22.31
CA ALA A 54 -4.50 8.47 -21.15
C ALA A 54 -4.25 7.73 -19.83
N ALA A 55 -4.73 6.49 -19.71
CA ALA A 55 -4.52 5.65 -18.52
C ALA A 55 -3.03 5.39 -18.26
N LYS A 56 -2.25 5.07 -19.29
CA LYS A 56 -0.81 4.83 -19.17
C LYS A 56 -0.05 6.08 -18.73
N LYS A 57 -0.36 7.25 -19.33
CA LYS A 57 0.25 8.54 -18.97
C LYS A 57 -0.07 8.95 -17.54
N LEU A 58 -1.32 8.83 -17.11
CA LEU A 58 -1.74 9.10 -15.73
C LEU A 58 -1.12 8.11 -14.73
N GLY A 59 -1.14 6.83 -15.05
CA GLY A 59 -0.53 5.80 -14.20
C GLY A 59 0.98 6.04 -13.97
N ARG A 60 1.72 6.47 -15.00
CA ARG A 60 3.14 6.86 -14.86
C ARG A 60 3.31 8.08 -13.95
N ARG A 61 2.47 9.11 -14.09
CA ARG A 61 2.52 10.30 -13.22
C ARG A 61 2.19 9.99 -11.78
N LEU A 62 1.11 9.23 -11.52
CA LEU A 62 0.72 8.80 -10.19
C LEU A 62 1.78 7.90 -9.54
N ARG A 63 2.44 7.04 -10.31
CA ARG A 63 3.57 6.22 -9.83
C ARG A 63 4.73 7.10 -9.36
N LYS A 64 5.11 8.12 -10.16
CA LYS A 64 6.17 9.06 -9.82
C LYS A 64 5.86 9.85 -8.55
N ILE A 65 4.61 10.31 -8.38
CA ILE A 65 4.13 10.98 -7.16
C ILE A 65 4.24 10.04 -5.97
N THR A 66 3.64 8.85 -6.07
CA THR A 66 3.61 7.87 -4.98
C THR A 66 5.03 7.47 -4.53
N SER A 67 5.97 7.33 -5.48
CA SER A 67 7.37 7.02 -5.17
C SER A 67 8.06 8.16 -4.42
N ARG A 68 7.90 9.42 -4.88
CA ARG A 68 8.50 10.59 -4.22
C ARG A 68 7.98 10.81 -2.80
N LEU A 69 6.67 10.70 -2.61
CA LEU A 69 6.05 10.73 -1.28
C LEU A 69 6.48 9.53 -0.41
N GLY A 70 6.85 8.40 -1.07
CA GLY A 70 7.28 7.18 -0.41
C GLY A 70 8.53 7.36 0.42
N THR A 71 9.55 7.97 -0.15
CA THR A 71 10.85 8.17 0.49
C THR A 71 10.75 8.92 1.83
N VAL A 72 9.96 10.01 1.85
CA VAL A 72 9.75 10.76 3.11
C VAL A 72 8.94 9.93 4.10
N ARG A 73 7.86 9.28 3.63
CA ARG A 73 7.00 8.47 4.51
C ARG A 73 7.72 7.29 5.14
N GLU A 74 8.65 6.66 4.45
CA GLU A 74 9.47 5.56 4.99
C GLU A 74 10.32 6.05 6.16
N LEU A 75 10.89 7.25 6.07
CA LEU A 75 11.65 7.87 7.16
C LEU A 75 10.75 8.34 8.33
N ASP A 76 9.54 8.85 8.03
CA ASP A 76 8.56 9.17 9.09
C ASP A 76 8.13 7.91 9.87
N VAL A 77 7.88 6.78 9.19
CA VAL A 77 7.55 5.51 9.83
C VAL A 77 8.70 5.00 10.68
N LEU A 78 9.92 5.11 10.16
CA LEU A 78 11.13 4.73 10.88
C LEU A 78 11.29 5.52 12.18
N LEU A 79 11.09 6.84 12.15
CA LEU A 79 11.18 7.67 13.35
C LEU A 79 10.10 7.32 14.38
N ILE A 80 8.85 7.10 13.94
CA ILE A 80 7.76 6.64 14.82
C ILE A 80 8.12 5.30 15.47
N LEU A 81 8.70 4.36 14.69
CA LEU A 81 9.14 3.07 15.20
C LEU A 81 10.28 3.22 16.24
N ILE A 82 11.24 4.10 15.98
CA ILE A 82 12.33 4.39 16.93
C ILE A 82 11.76 4.98 18.22
N ASP A 83 10.84 5.94 18.15
CA ASP A 83 10.21 6.55 19.33
C ASP A 83 9.46 5.49 20.17
N GLU A 84 8.73 4.58 19.53
CA GLU A 84 8.05 3.46 20.18
C GLU A 84 9.06 2.54 20.91
N LEU A 85 10.16 2.21 20.24
CA LEU A 85 11.20 1.36 20.82
C LEU A 85 11.99 2.07 21.94
N HIS A 86 12.18 3.37 21.87
CA HIS A 86 12.78 4.17 22.94
C HIS A 86 12.05 4.02 24.27
N VAL A 87 10.72 3.94 24.23
CA VAL A 87 9.88 3.76 25.41
C VAL A 87 9.95 2.33 25.93
N SER A 88 9.88 1.35 25.03
CA SER A 88 9.77 -0.08 25.36
C SER A 88 11.10 -0.77 25.64
N ARG A 89 12.24 -0.21 25.14
CA ARG A 89 13.58 -0.83 25.21
C ARG A 89 14.63 0.15 25.74
N ARG A 90 14.56 0.37 27.05
CA ARG A 90 15.42 1.35 27.73
C ARG A 90 16.92 1.04 27.62
N GLU A 91 17.27 -0.24 27.53
CA GLU A 91 18.63 -0.76 27.39
C GLU A 91 19.29 -0.37 26.05
N HIS A 92 18.49 -0.08 25.00
CA HIS A 92 18.98 0.31 23.68
C HIS A 92 18.84 1.80 23.38
N ARG A 93 18.53 2.64 24.39
CA ARG A 93 18.19 4.07 24.20
C ARG A 93 19.27 4.86 23.49
N GLU A 94 20.54 4.67 23.87
CA GLU A 94 21.67 5.37 23.25
C GLU A 94 21.82 5.02 21.77
N ALA A 95 21.77 3.73 21.42
CA ALA A 95 21.83 3.26 20.06
C ALA A 95 20.65 3.80 19.21
N LEU A 96 19.43 3.74 19.75
CA LEU A 96 18.23 4.27 19.10
C LEU A 96 18.32 5.79 18.88
N SER A 97 18.81 6.56 19.87
CA SER A 97 19.02 8.00 19.73
C SER A 97 19.99 8.35 18.61
N ARG A 98 21.08 7.59 18.48
CA ARG A 98 22.05 7.78 17.40
C ARG A 98 21.42 7.57 16.02
N VAL A 99 20.63 6.52 15.88
CA VAL A 99 19.92 6.21 14.62
C VAL A 99 18.82 7.23 14.34
N ALA A 100 18.10 7.70 15.38
CA ALA A 100 17.07 8.71 15.25
C ALA A 100 17.61 10.03 14.65
N VAL A 101 18.75 10.52 15.16
CA VAL A 101 19.40 11.74 14.66
C VAL A 101 19.76 11.60 13.18
N ALA A 102 20.36 10.46 12.79
CA ALA A 102 20.71 10.20 11.40
C ALA A 102 19.47 10.10 10.50
N ALA A 103 18.41 9.44 10.96
CA ALA A 103 17.15 9.29 10.23
C ALA A 103 16.42 10.64 10.08
N ALA A 104 16.38 11.47 11.12
CA ALA A 104 15.78 12.80 11.09
C ALA A 104 16.46 13.69 10.06
N ARG A 105 17.80 13.73 10.04
CA ARG A 105 18.57 14.45 9.03
C ARG A 105 18.23 13.99 7.60
N LYS A 106 18.24 12.67 7.36
CA LYS A 106 17.88 12.10 6.04
C LYS A 106 16.44 12.45 5.66
N ARG A 107 15.50 12.46 6.63
CA ARG A 107 14.12 12.86 6.40
C ARG A 107 14.01 14.31 5.95
N ASP A 108 14.69 15.23 6.62
CA ASP A 108 14.63 16.66 6.31
C ASP A 108 15.21 16.96 4.93
N GLU A 109 16.30 16.27 4.56
CA GLU A 109 16.86 16.33 3.21
C GLU A 109 15.90 15.75 2.16
N ALA A 110 15.24 14.63 2.48
CA ALA A 110 14.25 14.02 1.59
C ALA A 110 13.02 14.92 1.40
N ARG A 111 12.57 15.64 2.45
CA ARG A 111 11.49 16.64 2.37
C ARG A 111 11.85 17.80 1.48
N LYS A 112 13.04 18.40 1.66
CA LYS A 112 13.53 19.47 0.78
C LYS A 112 13.52 19.03 -0.68
N ARG A 113 14.07 17.85 -0.98
CA ARG A 113 14.07 17.26 -2.33
C ARG A 113 12.66 16.97 -2.86
N LEU A 114 11.74 16.55 -1.99
CA LEU A 114 10.35 16.28 -2.36
C LEU A 114 9.68 17.55 -2.90
N PHE A 115 9.66 18.64 -2.12
CA PHE A 115 8.99 19.89 -2.50
C PHE A 115 9.63 20.56 -3.71
N HIS A 116 10.95 20.47 -3.86
CA HIS A 116 11.62 20.93 -5.06
C HIS A 116 11.19 20.17 -6.33
N ARG A 117 11.08 18.84 -6.24
CA ARG A 117 10.79 17.96 -7.41
C ARG A 117 9.30 17.72 -7.65
N LEU A 118 8.46 17.97 -6.68
CA LEU A 118 7.01 17.79 -6.74
C LEU A 118 6.34 19.04 -6.16
N PRO A 119 6.33 20.16 -6.90
CA PRO A 119 5.62 21.35 -6.46
C PRO A 119 4.12 21.05 -6.37
N LEU A 120 3.46 21.62 -5.36
CA LEU A 120 2.02 21.41 -5.10
C LEU A 120 1.15 21.76 -6.29
N ALA A 121 1.52 22.79 -7.05
CA ALA A 121 0.88 23.11 -8.33
C ALA A 121 0.86 21.92 -9.32
N GLY A 122 1.84 21.02 -9.24
CA GLY A 122 1.88 19.79 -10.02
C GLY A 122 0.82 18.78 -9.59
N LEU A 123 0.55 18.67 -8.29
CA LEU A 123 -0.51 17.81 -7.73
C LEU A 123 -1.89 18.36 -8.10
N TRP A 124 -2.12 19.66 -7.95
CA TRP A 124 -3.35 20.33 -8.37
C TRP A 124 -3.64 20.17 -9.87
N ARG A 125 -2.63 20.30 -10.73
CA ARG A 125 -2.79 20.05 -12.18
C ARG A 125 -3.21 18.62 -12.50
N ILE A 126 -2.71 17.65 -11.74
CA ILE A 126 -3.10 16.24 -11.92
C ILE A 126 -4.54 16.02 -11.42
N ALA A 127 -4.91 16.58 -10.27
CA ALA A 127 -6.27 16.55 -9.74
C ALA A 127 -7.26 17.11 -10.78
N LYS A 128 -7.03 18.31 -11.28
CA LYS A 128 -7.89 18.96 -12.32
C LYS A 128 -8.00 18.12 -13.60
N ARG A 129 -6.93 17.38 -13.96
CA ARG A 129 -6.99 16.48 -15.11
C ARG A 129 -7.84 15.23 -14.82
N LEU A 130 -7.77 14.70 -13.60
CA LEU A 130 -8.59 13.56 -13.18
C LEU A 130 -10.06 13.96 -13.06
N GLU A 131 -10.39 15.18 -12.61
CA GLU A 131 -11.75 15.75 -12.59
C GLU A 131 -12.35 15.78 -13.98
N ARG A 132 -11.65 16.37 -14.96
CA ARG A 132 -12.11 16.40 -16.35
C ARG A 132 -12.32 15.00 -16.95
N LEU A 133 -11.59 14.01 -16.49
CA LEU A 133 -11.81 12.62 -16.89
C LEU A 133 -13.03 12.03 -16.22
N ALA A 134 -13.30 12.40 -14.96
CA ALA A 134 -14.51 11.97 -14.26
C ALA A 134 -15.76 12.56 -14.95
N ASP A 135 -15.72 13.83 -15.40
CA ASP A 135 -16.80 14.46 -16.14
C ASP A 135 -17.09 13.70 -17.45
N LYS A 136 -16.05 13.44 -18.27
CA LYS A 136 -16.17 12.65 -19.50
C LYS A 136 -16.71 11.24 -19.29
N LEU A 137 -16.36 10.60 -18.17
CA LEU A 137 -16.89 9.27 -17.83
C LEU A 137 -18.36 9.36 -17.47
N GLY A 138 -18.80 10.41 -16.73
CA GLY A 138 -20.19 10.66 -16.41
C GLY A 138 -21.05 10.79 -17.67
N ASP A 139 -20.65 11.67 -18.59
CA ASP A 139 -21.34 11.90 -19.86
C ASP A 139 -21.51 10.61 -20.70
N SER A 140 -20.48 9.75 -20.70
CA SER A 140 -20.51 8.48 -21.43
C SER A 140 -21.32 7.37 -20.74
N GLU A 141 -21.49 7.44 -19.43
CA GLU A 141 -22.27 6.47 -18.65
C GLU A 141 -23.77 6.71 -18.75
N GLU A 142 -24.19 7.95 -18.89
CA GLU A 142 -25.59 8.30 -19.15
C GLU A 142 -26.11 7.74 -20.49
N SER A 143 -25.21 7.56 -21.48
CA SER A 143 -25.57 7.11 -22.84
C SER A 143 -25.57 5.59 -23.03
N GLY A 144 -24.99 4.77 -22.10
CA GLY A 144 -24.79 3.33 -22.32
C GLY A 144 -24.60 2.50 -21.07
N ALA A 145 -25.29 2.79 -20.00
CA ALA A 145 -25.02 2.38 -18.63
C ALA A 145 -24.80 0.88 -18.38
N THR A 146 -25.60 0.00 -18.99
CA THR A 146 -25.66 -1.43 -18.55
C THR A 146 -24.51 -2.28 -19.08
N VAL A 147 -24.13 -2.13 -20.33
CA VAL A 147 -23.04 -2.91 -20.97
C VAL A 147 -21.67 -2.45 -20.49
N ALA A 148 -21.49 -1.14 -20.36
CA ALA A 148 -20.24 -0.56 -19.85
C ALA A 148 -20.00 -0.96 -18.38
N ALA A 149 -21.03 -0.96 -17.55
CA ALA A 149 -20.95 -1.38 -16.15
C ALA A 149 -20.53 -2.85 -16.00
N ARG A 150 -21.13 -3.78 -16.77
CA ARG A 150 -20.76 -5.21 -16.74
C ARG A 150 -19.33 -5.46 -17.20
N ARG A 151 -18.88 -4.81 -18.28
CA ARG A 151 -17.50 -4.91 -18.78
C ARG A 151 -16.51 -4.43 -17.75
N TRP A 152 -16.84 -3.35 -17.06
CA TRP A 152 -15.99 -2.80 -16.04
C TRP A 152 -15.89 -3.72 -14.81
N GLN A 153 -17.02 -4.25 -14.32
CA GLN A 153 -17.04 -5.24 -13.22
C GLN A 153 -16.15 -6.43 -13.56
N SER A 154 -16.33 -7.05 -14.74
CA SER A 154 -15.48 -8.16 -15.19
C SER A 154 -13.98 -7.81 -15.23
N ALA A 155 -13.62 -6.57 -15.60
CA ALA A 155 -12.22 -6.12 -15.62
C ALA A 155 -11.65 -5.98 -14.19
N VAL A 156 -12.46 -5.56 -13.22
CA VAL A 156 -12.09 -5.48 -11.81
C VAL A 156 -11.88 -6.88 -11.24
N ASP A 157 -12.83 -7.80 -11.47
CA ASP A 157 -12.76 -9.19 -10.98
C ASP A 157 -11.55 -9.93 -11.57
N ALA A 158 -11.33 -9.81 -12.88
CA ALA A 158 -10.13 -10.36 -13.53
C ALA A 158 -8.83 -9.78 -12.97
N ARG A 159 -8.83 -8.53 -12.50
CA ARG A 159 -7.67 -7.93 -11.87
C ARG A 159 -7.45 -8.44 -10.45
N VAL A 160 -8.51 -8.65 -9.69
CA VAL A 160 -8.44 -9.27 -8.35
C VAL A 160 -7.89 -10.67 -8.49
N ALA A 161 -8.45 -11.50 -9.39
CA ALA A 161 -7.99 -12.86 -9.65
C ALA A 161 -6.49 -12.92 -10.00
N ARG A 162 -6.04 -12.16 -10.99
CA ARG A 162 -4.60 -12.11 -11.36
C ARG A 162 -3.68 -11.67 -10.21
N ARG A 163 -4.17 -10.87 -9.26
CA ARG A 163 -3.40 -10.47 -8.08
C ARG A 163 -3.41 -11.51 -6.99
N ALA A 164 -4.49 -12.25 -6.88
CA ALA A 164 -4.60 -13.39 -6.00
C ALA A 164 -3.63 -14.51 -6.42
N GLU A 165 -3.56 -14.83 -7.71
CA GLU A 165 -2.57 -15.76 -8.28
C GLU A 165 -1.13 -15.34 -7.94
N ARG A 166 -0.80 -14.07 -8.15
CA ARG A 166 0.54 -13.54 -7.81
C ARG A 166 0.85 -13.60 -6.32
N LEU A 167 -0.17 -13.47 -5.46
CA LEU A 167 0.04 -13.64 -4.03
C LEU A 167 0.29 -15.10 -3.69
N LYS A 168 -0.46 -16.05 -4.27
CA LYS A 168 -0.23 -17.49 -4.08
C LYS A 168 1.19 -17.87 -4.47
N LEU A 169 1.62 -17.50 -5.67
CA LEU A 169 3.00 -17.77 -6.12
C LEU A 169 4.04 -17.17 -5.16
N ALA A 170 3.84 -15.94 -4.70
CA ALA A 170 4.78 -15.33 -3.76
C ALA A 170 4.81 -16.04 -2.39
N ILE A 171 3.66 -16.57 -1.92
CA ILE A 171 3.57 -17.37 -0.69
C ILE A 171 4.31 -18.72 -0.86
N GLU A 172 4.14 -19.38 -1.99
CA GLU A 172 4.81 -20.64 -2.33
C GLU A 172 6.33 -20.45 -2.41
N GLU A 173 6.79 -19.42 -3.14
CA GLU A 173 8.22 -19.08 -3.28
C GLU A 173 8.86 -18.67 -1.95
N ALA A 174 8.11 -18.03 -1.05
CA ALA A 174 8.62 -17.65 0.26
C ALA A 174 8.91 -18.87 1.14
N GLY A 175 8.17 -19.97 0.97
CA GLY A 175 8.39 -21.19 1.74
C GLY A 175 8.19 -21.00 3.24
N ALA A 176 8.86 -21.83 4.04
CA ALA A 176 8.80 -21.79 5.50
C ALA A 176 10.01 -21.10 6.14
N VAL A 177 11.08 -20.90 5.39
CA VAL A 177 12.34 -20.31 5.90
C VAL A 177 12.21 -18.79 5.94
N TYR A 178 12.75 -18.19 7.00
CA TYR A 178 12.82 -16.74 7.14
C TYR A 178 13.83 -16.16 6.15
N LEU A 179 13.33 -15.65 5.03
CA LEU A 179 14.10 -14.96 3.99
C LEU A 179 13.47 -13.58 3.75
N PRO A 180 14.14 -12.49 4.18
CA PRO A 180 13.61 -11.12 4.11
C PRO A 180 13.09 -10.71 2.73
N GLU A 181 13.84 -11.00 1.67
CA GLU A 181 13.50 -10.62 0.30
C GLU A 181 12.22 -11.33 -0.19
N ARG A 182 12.07 -12.61 0.14
CA ARG A 182 10.88 -13.39 -0.21
C ARG A 182 9.64 -12.91 0.54
N LEU A 183 9.78 -12.62 1.84
CA LEU A 183 8.70 -12.02 2.62
C LEU A 183 8.32 -10.61 2.13
N HIS A 184 9.30 -9.85 1.65
CA HIS A 184 9.03 -8.57 0.98
C HIS A 184 8.20 -8.76 -0.30
N ALA A 185 8.49 -9.77 -1.10
CA ALA A 185 7.70 -10.10 -2.30
C ALA A 185 6.24 -10.44 -1.93
N VAL A 186 6.03 -11.29 -0.90
CA VAL A 186 4.68 -11.57 -0.35
C VAL A 186 3.97 -10.29 0.07
N ARG A 187 4.64 -9.44 0.86
CA ARG A 187 4.09 -8.15 1.32
C ARG A 187 3.66 -7.25 0.15
N VAL A 188 4.46 -7.20 -0.91
CA VAL A 188 4.15 -6.39 -2.10
C VAL A 188 2.94 -6.94 -2.85
N ALA A 189 2.87 -8.26 -3.05
CA ALA A 189 1.75 -8.93 -3.70
C ALA A 189 0.46 -8.79 -2.88
N LEU A 190 0.52 -9.06 -1.58
CA LEU A 190 -0.58 -8.90 -0.63
C LEU A 190 -1.15 -7.48 -0.63
N LYS A 191 -0.29 -6.47 -0.57
CA LYS A 191 -0.73 -5.08 -0.61
C LYS A 191 -1.45 -4.73 -1.92
N LYS A 192 -0.99 -5.26 -3.06
CA LYS A 192 -1.65 -5.06 -4.36
C LYS A 192 -3.01 -5.75 -4.41
N LEU A 193 -3.11 -6.99 -3.91
CA LEU A 193 -4.37 -7.73 -3.84
C LEU A 193 -5.37 -6.99 -2.94
N ARG A 194 -4.97 -6.66 -1.72
CA ARG A 194 -5.85 -5.97 -0.77
C ARG A 194 -6.48 -4.69 -1.35
N TYR A 195 -5.68 -3.85 -2.03
CA TYR A 195 -6.23 -2.63 -2.65
C TYR A 195 -7.20 -2.93 -3.79
N SER A 196 -7.01 -4.01 -4.55
CA SER A 196 -7.96 -4.40 -5.58
C SER A 196 -9.25 -4.96 -4.98
N ALA A 197 -9.13 -5.81 -3.95
CA ALA A 197 -10.28 -6.37 -3.25
C ALA A 197 -11.10 -5.29 -2.53
N GLU A 198 -10.44 -4.31 -1.87
CA GLU A 198 -11.12 -3.16 -1.27
C GLU A 198 -11.88 -2.33 -2.33
N LEU A 199 -11.31 -2.15 -3.50
CA LEU A 199 -11.96 -1.43 -4.58
C LEU A 199 -13.13 -2.23 -5.16
N ALA A 200 -12.97 -3.55 -5.36
CA ALA A 200 -14.06 -4.42 -5.81
C ALA A 200 -15.23 -4.41 -4.82
N ALA A 201 -14.97 -4.49 -3.53
CA ALA A 201 -16.00 -4.39 -2.50
C ALA A 201 -16.68 -3.01 -2.48
N GLU A 202 -15.93 -1.91 -2.67
CA GLU A 202 -16.49 -0.55 -2.77
C GLU A 202 -17.44 -0.44 -3.97
N LEU A 203 -17.14 -1.13 -5.09
CA LEU A 203 -17.99 -1.17 -6.29
C LEU A 203 -19.27 -1.98 -6.10
N ALA A 204 -19.18 -3.11 -5.40
CA ALA A 204 -20.33 -3.95 -5.09
C ALA A 204 -21.26 -3.30 -4.04
N GLY A 205 -20.86 -2.16 -3.46
CA GLY A 205 -21.60 -1.54 -2.34
C GLY A 205 -21.39 -2.28 -1.02
N ASP A 206 -20.47 -3.23 -1.00
CA ASP A 206 -20.19 -4.05 0.18
C ASP A 206 -19.28 -3.33 1.17
N ARG A 207 -19.51 -3.63 2.45
CA ARG A 207 -18.58 -3.29 3.52
C ARG A 207 -17.40 -4.26 3.53
N VAL A 208 -16.41 -3.97 4.37
CA VAL A 208 -15.20 -4.80 4.52
C VAL A 208 -15.55 -6.27 4.77
N THR A 209 -15.27 -7.12 3.79
CA THR A 209 -15.50 -8.58 3.86
C THR A 209 -14.53 -9.27 4.84
N PRO A 210 -14.84 -10.50 5.31
CA PRO A 210 -13.90 -11.31 6.09
C PRO A 210 -12.54 -11.46 5.42
N ASP A 211 -12.51 -11.70 4.11
CA ASP A 211 -11.28 -11.83 3.34
C ASP A 211 -10.42 -10.56 3.38
N ILE A 212 -11.04 -9.38 3.23
CA ILE A 212 -10.32 -8.10 3.37
C ILE A 212 -9.74 -7.93 4.77
N ARG A 213 -10.44 -8.39 5.82
CA ARG A 213 -9.91 -8.34 7.19
C ARG A 213 -8.67 -9.24 7.35
N THR A 214 -8.71 -10.45 6.79
CA THR A 214 -7.54 -11.35 6.78
C THR A 214 -6.36 -10.75 6.02
N LEU A 215 -6.61 -10.18 4.82
CA LEU A 215 -5.56 -9.49 4.06
C LEU A 215 -4.95 -8.32 4.85
N ARG A 216 -5.75 -7.57 5.62
CA ARG A 216 -5.26 -6.48 6.48
C ARG A 216 -4.39 -7.00 7.61
N ARG A 217 -4.84 -8.01 8.37
CA ARG A 217 -4.06 -8.61 9.48
C ARG A 217 -2.69 -9.12 9.01
N ALA A 218 -2.68 -9.86 7.90
CA ALA A 218 -1.44 -10.34 7.31
C ALA A 218 -0.52 -9.19 6.85
N GLN A 219 -1.10 -8.14 6.27
CA GLN A 219 -0.35 -6.95 5.85
C GLN A 219 0.25 -6.20 7.02
N ASP A 220 -0.44 -6.09 8.16
CA ASP A 220 0.07 -5.41 9.34
C ASP A 220 1.26 -6.18 9.92
N THR A 221 1.19 -7.52 9.99
CA THR A 221 2.30 -8.38 10.45
C THR A 221 3.52 -8.24 9.53
N LEU A 222 3.36 -8.39 8.21
CA LEU A 222 4.45 -8.25 7.24
C LEU A 222 4.93 -6.80 7.11
N GLY A 223 4.05 -5.83 7.40
CA GLY A 223 4.38 -4.42 7.47
C GLY A 223 5.36 -4.14 8.61
N ARG A 224 5.01 -4.56 9.82
CA ARG A 224 5.87 -4.40 11.00
C ARG A 224 7.22 -5.09 10.83
N LEU A 225 7.23 -6.32 10.27
CA LEU A 225 8.46 -7.05 9.99
C LEU A 225 9.37 -6.25 9.03
N HIS A 226 8.83 -5.71 7.95
CA HIS A 226 9.59 -4.88 7.03
C HIS A 226 10.11 -3.59 7.66
N ASP A 227 9.32 -2.93 8.51
CA ASP A 227 9.74 -1.70 9.17
C ASP A 227 10.91 -1.97 10.13
N LEU A 228 10.93 -3.12 10.83
CA LEU A 228 12.08 -3.57 11.64
C LEU A 228 13.30 -3.88 10.78
N GLN A 229 13.13 -4.54 9.63
CA GLN A 229 14.24 -4.79 8.69
C GLN A 229 14.87 -3.49 8.19
N MET A 230 14.04 -2.50 7.84
CA MET A 230 14.52 -1.17 7.47
C MET A 230 15.29 -0.49 8.62
N LEU A 231 14.85 -0.67 9.86
CA LEU A 231 15.57 -0.16 11.03
C LEU A 231 16.93 -0.86 11.20
N ILE A 232 17.00 -2.18 11.05
CA ILE A 232 18.25 -2.94 11.09
C ILE A 232 19.27 -2.40 10.07
N GLU A 233 18.82 -2.15 8.84
CA GLU A 233 19.68 -1.55 7.80
C GLU A 233 20.22 -0.18 8.25
N ARG A 234 19.37 0.67 8.86
CA ARG A 234 19.80 1.98 9.38
C ARG A 234 20.76 1.88 10.56
N VAL A 235 20.57 0.89 11.43
CA VAL A 235 21.53 0.62 12.53
C VAL A 235 22.88 0.22 11.95
N ARG A 236 22.91 -0.67 10.96
CA ARG A 236 24.15 -1.11 10.29
C ARG A 236 24.86 0.04 9.56
N GLU A 237 24.08 0.92 8.88
CA GLU A 237 24.64 2.15 8.29
C GLU A 237 25.26 3.06 9.35
N ALA A 238 24.61 3.21 10.52
CA ALA A 238 25.15 3.98 11.63
C ALA A 238 26.42 3.37 12.19
N GLN A 239 26.49 2.04 12.34
CA GLN A 239 27.72 1.32 12.75
C GLN A 239 28.88 1.60 11.78
N ALA A 240 28.63 1.48 10.47
CA ALA A 240 29.63 1.69 9.43
C ALA A 240 30.13 3.14 9.33
N SER A 241 29.35 4.11 9.84
CA SER A 241 29.65 5.55 9.78
C SER A 241 30.19 6.15 11.08
N LEU A 242 30.58 5.31 12.06
CA LEU A 242 31.10 5.81 13.33
C LEU A 242 32.45 6.51 13.17
N THR A 243 32.47 7.81 13.43
CA THR A 243 33.69 8.64 13.41
C THR A 243 33.64 9.63 14.56
N PRO A 244 34.59 9.62 15.52
CA PRO A 244 35.65 8.63 15.67
C PRO A 244 35.11 7.26 16.08
N PRO A 245 35.86 6.15 15.86
CA PRO A 245 35.44 4.83 16.27
C PRO A 245 35.17 4.73 17.77
N SER A 246 34.03 4.15 18.15
CA SER A 246 33.66 3.90 19.55
C SER A 246 33.24 2.44 19.69
N VAL A 247 34.05 1.63 20.37
CA VAL A 247 33.77 0.21 20.61
C VAL A 247 32.52 0.02 21.46
N ALA A 248 32.28 0.89 22.45
CA ALA A 248 31.10 0.83 23.30
C ALA A 248 29.83 1.08 22.49
N LEU A 249 29.80 2.13 21.68
CA LEU A 249 28.64 2.45 20.83
C LEU A 249 28.45 1.38 19.74
N TRP A 250 29.52 0.87 19.17
CA TRP A 250 29.45 -0.20 18.18
C TRP A 250 28.77 -1.44 18.78
N ARG A 251 29.17 -1.86 19.99
CA ARG A 251 28.55 -2.98 20.72
C ARG A 251 27.07 -2.71 21.05
N ALA A 252 26.73 -1.50 21.45
CA ALA A 252 25.34 -1.12 21.73
C ALA A 252 24.46 -1.20 20.47
N LEU A 253 24.98 -0.79 19.31
CA LEU A 253 24.29 -0.90 18.02
C LEU A 253 24.15 -2.38 17.59
N ASP A 254 25.18 -3.20 17.81
CA ASP A 254 25.14 -4.64 17.49
C ASP A 254 24.13 -5.40 18.37
N ALA A 255 24.09 -5.10 19.66
CA ALA A 255 23.06 -5.64 20.56
C ALA A 255 21.65 -5.24 20.13
N LEU A 256 21.45 -4.00 19.65
CA LEU A 256 20.19 -3.56 19.08
C LEU A 256 19.82 -4.36 17.81
N VAL A 257 20.76 -4.59 16.89
CA VAL A 257 20.51 -5.44 15.70
C VAL A 257 20.05 -6.84 16.12
N THR A 258 20.74 -7.46 17.07
CA THR A 258 20.38 -8.80 17.58
C THR A 258 18.96 -8.83 18.14
N ALA A 259 18.57 -7.82 18.92
CA ALA A 259 17.23 -7.71 19.47
C ALA A 259 16.16 -7.55 18.37
N LEU A 260 16.42 -6.71 17.37
CA LEU A 260 15.51 -6.48 16.25
C LEU A 260 15.38 -7.72 15.34
N ASP A 261 16.46 -8.45 15.11
CA ASP A 261 16.44 -9.73 14.37
C ASP A 261 15.58 -10.78 15.08
N ASN A 262 15.65 -10.85 16.40
CA ASN A 262 14.78 -11.73 17.19
C ASN A 262 13.29 -11.33 17.05
N ASP A 263 12.98 -10.04 17.07
CA ASP A 263 11.60 -9.55 16.81
C ASP A 263 11.13 -9.92 15.41
N CYS A 264 12.00 -9.80 14.41
CA CYS A 264 11.67 -10.21 13.03
C CYS A 264 11.35 -11.71 12.94
N ARG A 265 12.10 -12.57 13.64
CA ARG A 265 11.82 -14.03 13.71
C ARG A 265 10.49 -14.31 14.41
N GLN A 266 10.15 -13.59 15.47
CA GLN A 266 8.83 -13.70 16.13
C GLN A 266 7.69 -13.28 15.22
N LEU A 267 7.86 -12.20 14.46
CA LEU A 267 6.87 -11.76 13.47
C LEU A 267 6.74 -12.73 12.29
N HIS A 268 7.84 -13.35 11.88
CA HIS A 268 7.79 -14.42 10.90
C HIS A 268 7.00 -15.63 11.42
N ALA A 269 7.21 -16.06 12.67
CA ALA A 269 6.40 -17.11 13.27
C ALA A 269 4.91 -16.75 13.34
N LYS A 270 4.56 -15.48 13.62
CA LYS A 270 3.17 -14.99 13.53
C LYS A 270 2.63 -15.04 12.09
N TYR A 271 3.42 -14.64 11.10
CA TYR A 271 3.06 -14.75 9.69
C TYR A 271 2.78 -16.21 9.29
N MET A 272 3.62 -17.15 9.71
CA MET A 272 3.43 -18.58 9.40
C MET A 272 2.08 -19.12 9.89
N ARG A 273 1.56 -18.64 11.02
CA ARG A 273 0.20 -19.00 11.51
C ARG A 273 -0.91 -18.45 10.62
N VAL A 274 -0.73 -17.27 10.05
CA VAL A 274 -1.73 -16.61 9.17
C VAL A 274 -1.59 -17.05 7.71
N ARG A 275 -0.45 -17.65 7.35
CA ARG A 275 -0.11 -18.03 5.98
C ARG A 275 -1.17 -18.95 5.34
N VAL A 276 -1.63 -19.96 6.07
CA VAL A 276 -2.63 -20.92 5.57
C VAL A 276 -3.96 -20.22 5.27
N GLU A 277 -4.43 -19.37 6.19
CA GLU A 277 -5.64 -18.58 6.00
C GLU A 277 -5.48 -17.59 4.82
N LEU A 278 -4.30 -16.97 4.70
CA LEU A 278 -3.99 -16.04 3.62
C LEU A 278 -3.98 -16.73 2.26
N ASP A 279 -3.43 -17.94 2.16
CA ASP A 279 -3.41 -18.72 0.94
C ASP A 279 -4.84 -19.17 0.55
N ALA A 280 -5.63 -19.59 1.52
CA ALA A 280 -7.05 -19.92 1.30
C ALA A 280 -7.85 -18.71 0.79
N VAL A 281 -7.64 -17.52 1.35
CA VAL A 281 -8.24 -16.26 0.85
C VAL A 281 -7.82 -16.00 -0.59
N ALA A 282 -6.54 -16.13 -0.89
CA ALA A 282 -6.04 -15.93 -2.24
C ALA A 282 -6.67 -16.96 -3.21
N GLY A 283 -6.81 -18.24 -2.81
CA GLY A 283 -7.47 -19.28 -3.58
C GLY A 283 -8.92 -18.93 -3.94
N ARG A 284 -9.72 -18.46 -2.98
CA ARG A 284 -11.11 -18.02 -3.25
C ARG A 284 -11.18 -16.84 -4.21
N LEU A 285 -10.26 -15.90 -4.11
CA LEU A 285 -10.23 -14.70 -4.96
C LEU A 285 -9.66 -14.95 -6.37
N VAL A 286 -9.03 -16.09 -6.62
CA VAL A 286 -8.65 -16.55 -7.98
C VAL A 286 -9.88 -17.02 -8.77
N GLN A 287 -10.80 -17.72 -8.10
CA GLN A 287 -12.05 -18.17 -8.71
C GLN A 287 -13.10 -17.08 -8.50
N PRO A 288 -13.51 -16.34 -9.53
CA PRO A 288 -14.65 -15.45 -9.37
C PRO A 288 -15.85 -16.31 -9.01
N SER A 289 -16.51 -15.99 -7.89
CA SER A 289 -17.82 -16.57 -7.58
C SER A 289 -18.74 -16.28 -8.74
N HIS A 290 -18.97 -17.24 -9.61
CA HIS A 290 -20.18 -17.29 -10.39
C HIS A 290 -21.29 -17.47 -9.34
N ALA A 291 -21.91 -16.34 -8.93
CA ALA A 291 -23.20 -16.41 -8.28
C ALA A 291 -24.07 -17.24 -9.21
N GLU A 292 -24.43 -18.43 -8.80
CA GLU A 292 -25.47 -19.25 -9.44
C GLU A 292 -26.68 -18.34 -9.58
N VAL A 293 -26.95 -17.93 -10.80
CA VAL A 293 -28.26 -17.38 -11.15
C VAL A 293 -29.22 -18.55 -10.91
N PRO A 294 -30.13 -18.49 -9.93
CA PRO A 294 -31.09 -19.55 -9.74
C PRO A 294 -31.87 -19.66 -11.03
N ASP A 295 -31.81 -20.84 -11.61
CA ASP A 295 -32.51 -21.24 -12.84
C ASP A 295 -34.03 -21.16 -12.58
N SER A 296 -34.64 -20.01 -12.91
CA SER A 296 -36.05 -19.73 -12.70
C SER A 296 -36.95 -20.39 -13.76
N HIS A 297 -36.43 -21.36 -14.51
CA HIS A 297 -37.18 -22.05 -15.56
C HIS A 297 -37.72 -23.44 -15.21
N ALA A 298 -37.67 -23.89 -13.97
CA ALA A 298 -38.20 -25.20 -13.57
C ALA A 298 -39.52 -25.11 -12.78
N ARG A 299 -40.51 -24.35 -13.23
CA ARG A 299 -41.91 -24.49 -12.79
C ARG A 299 -42.89 -23.88 -13.79
N ARG A 300 -43.11 -24.58 -14.94
CA ARG A 300 -44.36 -24.55 -15.71
C ARG A 300 -44.39 -25.78 -16.65
N ALA A 301 -44.69 -26.94 -16.12
CA ALA A 301 -45.31 -28.04 -16.83
C ALA A 301 -45.80 -29.03 -15.76
N GLY A 302 -47.09 -29.03 -15.52
CA GLY A 302 -47.78 -29.89 -14.61
C GLY A 302 -49.17 -29.39 -14.35
#